data_0f1f08aee4636283ac5b0456a894df5e
#
_entry.id   0f1f08aee4636283ac5b0456a894df5e
#
_cell.length_a   1.000
_cell.length_b   1.000
_cell.length_c   1.000
_cell.angle_alpha   90.00
_cell.angle_beta   90.00
_cell.angle_gamma   90.00
#
_symmetry.space_group_name_H-M   'P 1'
#
loop_
_entity.id
_entity.type
_entity.pdbx_description
1 polymer ?
#
loop_
_entity_poly.entity_id
_entity_poly.type
_entity_poly.pdbx_seq_one_letter_code
_entity_poly.pdbx_strand_id
1 'polypeptide(L)'
;MDRRDFIKNTCSVACACIGVSALSLLQSCEDNKAYEQNVDDNNNDGDNDIQFSIDISQAPHQNLESIGGTSVLAPNSIDSLGLLLIRSSDNNIKAFSRRCTHSSHSVNAFNSQGLAVCSSGHGGSFNTSGSVAAGPPSARLTSYSTSLNESILTISK
;
A
#
# COMPACT_ATOMS: atom_id res chain seq x y z
N MET A 1 24.93 32.12 19.88
CA MET A 1 24.22 31.02 20.61
C MET A 1 24.58 29.72 19.94
N ASP A 2 25.42 28.98 20.61
CA ASP A 2 26.06 27.78 20.05
C ASP A 2 25.17 26.57 20.28
N ARG A 3 25.09 25.69 19.26
CA ARG A 3 24.21 24.48 19.23
C ARG A 3 24.57 23.41 20.29
N ARG A 4 25.59 23.69 21.12
CA ARG A 4 26.09 22.78 22.15
C ARG A 4 25.45 22.96 23.52
N ASP A 5 24.67 24.01 23.73
CA ASP A 5 24.08 24.33 25.05
C ASP A 5 22.69 23.72 25.29
N PHE A 6 22.09 23.10 24.24
CA PHE A 6 20.75 22.54 24.36
C PHE A 6 20.70 21.14 25.06
N ILE A 7 21.83 20.48 25.19
CA ILE A 7 21.85 19.07 25.69
C ILE A 7 22.11 18.97 27.19
N LYS A 8 22.38 20.09 27.89
CA LYS A 8 22.80 20.05 29.30
C LYS A 8 21.70 20.28 30.33
N ASN A 9 20.47 20.51 29.95
CA ASN A 9 19.43 20.94 30.90
C ASN A 9 18.26 19.96 31.09
N THR A 10 18.41 18.67 30.75
CA THR A 10 17.32 17.69 30.97
C THR A 10 17.79 16.45 31.71
N CYS A 11 18.50 16.61 32.81
CA CYS A 11 18.74 15.53 33.75
C CYS A 11 18.96 16.06 35.16
N SER A 12 17.91 16.40 35.86
CA SER A 12 17.90 16.51 37.32
C SER A 12 16.47 16.56 37.82
N VAL A 13 15.84 15.40 37.94
CA VAL A 13 14.87 15.16 39.00
C VAL A 13 15.22 13.82 39.64
N ALA A 14 15.88 13.92 40.74
CA ALA A 14 16.03 12.83 41.71
C ALA A 14 14.65 12.51 42.28
N CYS A 15 14.21 11.30 42.14
CA CYS A 15 13.17 10.71 43.00
C CYS A 15 13.71 9.46 43.67
N ALA A 16 14.07 9.64 44.90
CA ALA A 16 14.20 8.56 45.88
C ALA A 16 12.79 8.13 46.30
N CYS A 17 12.44 6.87 46.14
CA CYS A 17 11.44 6.13 46.96
C CYS A 17 11.62 4.63 46.72
N ILE A 18 12.24 3.99 47.70
CA ILE A 18 11.82 2.86 48.55
C ILE A 18 10.90 1.83 47.86
N GLY A 19 11.47 0.63 47.67
CA GLY A 19 10.98 -0.68 48.03
C GLY A 19 9.72 -1.23 47.36
N VAL A 20 9.90 -2.32 46.78
CA VAL A 20 9.20 -3.61 46.84
C VAL A 20 9.28 -4.32 45.49
N SER A 21 9.87 -5.49 45.56
CA SER A 21 9.92 -6.58 44.59
C SER A 21 8.72 -6.73 43.67
N ALA A 22 8.98 -6.95 42.40
CA ALA A 22 8.55 -8.13 41.65
C ALA A 22 8.68 -7.96 40.13
N LEU A 23 9.31 -8.92 39.54
CA LEU A 23 9.12 -9.45 38.16
C LEU A 23 9.11 -8.50 36.98
N SER A 24 10.23 -8.57 36.26
CA SER A 24 10.34 -8.70 34.80
C SER A 24 9.08 -8.44 33.98
N LEU A 25 9.07 -7.31 33.30
CA LEU A 25 8.46 -7.21 31.99
C LEU A 25 9.45 -6.49 31.07
N LEU A 26 10.16 -7.28 30.32
CA LEU A 26 10.81 -6.84 29.11
C LEU A 26 9.70 -6.44 28.15
N GLN A 27 9.38 -5.17 28.11
CA GLN A 27 8.50 -4.61 27.10
C GLN A 27 9.36 -4.30 25.89
N SER A 28 9.50 -5.32 25.05
CA SER A 28 9.99 -5.16 23.68
C SER A 28 8.99 -4.29 22.95
N CYS A 29 9.40 -3.11 22.55
CA CYS A 29 8.69 -2.33 21.53
C CYS A 29 8.90 -3.03 20.20
N GLU A 30 7.99 -3.87 19.82
CA GLU A 30 7.83 -4.37 18.46
C GLU A 30 6.57 -3.76 17.88
N ASP A 31 6.69 -2.55 17.36
CA ASP A 31 5.71 -1.96 16.48
C ASP A 31 5.96 -2.42 15.05
N ASN A 32 5.73 -3.70 14.81
CA ASN A 32 5.46 -4.24 13.49
C ASN A 32 4.10 -4.93 13.56
N LYS A 33 3.03 -4.15 13.54
CA LYS A 33 1.74 -4.69 13.15
C LYS A 33 1.78 -4.97 11.66
N ALA A 34 2.25 -6.16 11.33
CA ALA A 34 1.87 -6.81 10.10
C ALA A 34 0.34 -6.83 10.08
N TYR A 35 -0.23 -6.33 8.98
CA TYR A 35 -1.67 -6.40 8.75
C TYR A 35 -2.06 -7.88 8.72
N GLU A 36 -2.77 -8.32 9.76
CA GLU A 36 -3.39 -9.63 9.74
C GLU A 36 -4.44 -9.64 8.64
N GLN A 37 -4.24 -10.52 7.69
CA GLN A 37 -5.25 -10.92 6.72
C GLN A 37 -6.44 -11.49 7.49
N ASN A 38 -7.52 -10.73 7.61
CA ASN A 38 -8.79 -11.31 7.99
C ASN A 38 -9.28 -12.16 6.81
N VAL A 39 -8.96 -13.43 6.86
CA VAL A 39 -9.62 -14.45 6.06
C VAL A 39 -10.95 -14.73 6.74
N ASP A 40 -11.99 -14.03 6.34
CA ASP A 40 -13.35 -14.46 6.66
C ASP A 40 -13.66 -15.71 5.85
N ASP A 41 -13.55 -16.85 6.52
CA ASP A 41 -13.98 -18.15 6.04
C ASP A 41 -15.52 -18.19 5.99
N ASN A 42 -16.10 -17.54 4.99
CA ASN A 42 -17.48 -17.79 4.61
C ASN A 42 -17.48 -18.71 3.39
N ASN A 43 -17.54 -20.02 3.70
CA ASN A 43 -17.95 -21.03 2.77
C ASN A 43 -19.25 -20.62 2.08
N ASN A 44 -19.17 -20.22 0.83
CA ASN A 44 -20.27 -20.33 -0.10
C ASN A 44 -19.75 -20.78 -1.47
N ASP A 45 -20.45 -21.75 -2.00
CA ASP A 45 -20.26 -22.60 -3.14
C ASP A 45 -19.77 -21.88 -4.42
N GLY A 46 -18.68 -22.37 -5.03
CA GLY A 46 -18.69 -22.52 -6.51
C GLY A 46 -18.06 -21.43 -7.36
N ASP A 47 -17.36 -20.41 -6.82
CA ASP A 47 -16.44 -19.60 -7.61
C ASP A 47 -15.20 -19.28 -6.76
N ASN A 48 -14.05 -19.77 -7.18
CA ASN A 48 -12.78 -19.58 -6.47
C ASN A 48 -12.26 -18.15 -6.71
N ASP A 49 -13.11 -17.15 -6.40
CA ASP A 49 -12.80 -15.74 -6.56
C ASP A 49 -11.81 -15.31 -5.47
N ILE A 50 -10.54 -15.16 -5.88
CA ILE A 50 -9.49 -14.71 -4.96
C ILE A 50 -9.77 -13.26 -4.64
N GLN A 51 -9.98 -12.94 -3.36
CA GLN A 51 -10.23 -11.58 -2.89
C GLN A 51 -9.12 -11.10 -1.95
N PHE A 52 -8.89 -9.80 -1.96
CA PHE A 52 -7.95 -9.10 -1.10
C PHE A 52 -8.52 -7.74 -0.72
N SER A 53 -8.58 -7.41 0.56
CA SER A 53 -9.17 -6.16 1.04
C SER A 53 -8.15 -5.31 1.78
N ILE A 54 -8.29 -3.98 1.65
CA ILE A 54 -7.52 -2.97 2.37
C ILE A 54 -8.43 -1.86 2.89
N ASP A 55 -8.02 -1.23 3.98
CA ASP A 55 -8.63 0.00 4.47
C ASP A 55 -7.88 1.21 3.89
N ILE A 56 -8.53 1.98 3.01
CA ILE A 56 -7.92 3.14 2.37
C ILE A 56 -7.80 4.35 3.29
N SER A 57 -8.42 4.35 4.47
CA SER A 57 -8.25 5.39 5.49
C SER A 57 -6.93 5.25 6.25
N GLN A 58 -6.27 4.10 6.14
CA GLN A 58 -5.01 3.81 6.83
C GLN A 58 -3.79 4.03 5.92
N ALA A 59 -2.67 4.39 6.55
CA ALA A 59 -1.40 4.45 5.84
C ALA A 59 -1.00 3.06 5.32
N PRO A 60 -0.43 2.95 4.13
CA PRO A 60 0.02 4.02 3.23
C PRO A 60 -1.03 4.43 2.16
N HIS A 61 -2.31 4.06 2.32
CA HIS A 61 -3.32 4.14 1.26
C HIS A 61 -4.19 5.40 1.30
N GLN A 62 -4.00 6.28 2.28
CA GLN A 62 -4.83 7.49 2.51
C GLN A 62 -4.95 8.43 1.30
N ASN A 63 -3.99 8.41 0.37
CA ASN A 63 -4.11 9.18 -0.86
C ASN A 63 -5.32 8.76 -1.70
N LEU A 64 -5.81 7.51 -1.53
CA LEU A 64 -6.98 7.00 -2.23
C LEU A 64 -8.31 7.58 -1.70
N GLU A 65 -8.32 8.34 -0.62
CA GLU A 65 -9.51 9.08 -0.16
C GLU A 65 -9.89 10.22 -1.10
N SER A 66 -8.95 10.72 -1.90
CA SER A 66 -9.17 11.81 -2.86
C SER A 66 -9.20 11.31 -4.30
N ILE A 67 -10.10 11.88 -5.13
CA ILE A 67 -10.13 11.58 -6.58
C ILE A 67 -8.77 11.95 -7.20
N GLY A 68 -8.23 11.06 -8.03
CA GLY A 68 -6.90 11.18 -8.61
C GLY A 68 -5.77 10.68 -7.70
N GLY A 69 -6.06 10.39 -6.44
CA GLY A 69 -5.11 9.79 -5.52
C GLY A 69 -4.69 8.39 -5.96
N THR A 70 -3.44 8.06 -5.71
CA THR A 70 -2.83 6.79 -6.13
C THR A 70 -2.16 6.09 -4.98
N SER A 71 -2.08 4.77 -5.06
CA SER A 71 -1.33 3.94 -4.11
C SER A 71 -0.75 2.72 -4.81
N VAL A 72 0.17 2.06 -4.14
CA VAL A 72 0.78 0.81 -4.60
C VAL A 72 0.56 -0.24 -3.52
N LEU A 73 0.01 -1.39 -3.92
CA LEU A 73 0.00 -2.59 -3.08
C LEU A 73 1.24 -3.42 -3.36
N ALA A 74 1.83 -3.93 -2.29
CA ALA A 74 2.87 -4.94 -2.34
C ALA A 74 2.35 -6.25 -2.99
N PRO A 75 3.23 -7.18 -3.37
CA PRO A 75 2.84 -8.52 -3.78
C PRO A 75 1.83 -9.16 -2.82
N ASN A 76 0.76 -9.74 -3.38
CA ASN A 76 -0.36 -10.30 -2.62
C ASN A 76 -1.00 -11.48 -3.36
N SER A 77 -2.12 -12.01 -2.85
CA SER A 77 -2.84 -13.14 -3.45
C SER A 77 -3.42 -12.84 -4.83
N ILE A 78 -3.71 -11.56 -5.14
CA ILE A 78 -4.25 -11.14 -6.45
C ILE A 78 -3.14 -11.10 -7.50
N ASP A 79 -1.99 -10.48 -7.17
CA ASP A 79 -0.88 -10.32 -8.10
C ASP A 79 0.48 -10.40 -7.40
N SER A 80 1.34 -11.27 -7.91
CA SER A 80 2.68 -11.53 -7.37
C SER A 80 3.67 -10.36 -7.53
N LEU A 81 3.37 -9.34 -8.34
CA LEU A 81 4.14 -8.10 -8.45
C LEU A 81 3.46 -6.93 -7.72
N GLY A 82 2.28 -7.16 -7.14
CA GLY A 82 1.48 -6.14 -6.50
C GLY A 82 0.63 -5.34 -7.49
N LEU A 83 -0.07 -4.32 -6.99
CA LEU A 83 -1.06 -3.58 -7.76
C LEU A 83 -0.78 -2.09 -7.76
N LEU A 84 -1.18 -1.43 -8.86
CA LEU A 84 -1.34 0.02 -8.95
C LEU A 84 -2.80 0.36 -8.70
N LEU A 85 -3.07 1.25 -7.77
CA LEU A 85 -4.40 1.73 -7.44
C LEU A 85 -4.53 3.20 -7.80
N ILE A 86 -5.71 3.60 -8.31
CA ILE A 86 -6.05 4.99 -8.55
C ILE A 86 -7.54 5.25 -8.29
N ARG A 87 -7.84 6.27 -7.49
CA ARG A 87 -9.20 6.75 -7.28
C ARG A 87 -9.69 7.48 -8.52
N SER A 88 -10.62 6.89 -9.26
CA SER A 88 -11.12 7.47 -10.52
C SER A 88 -12.39 8.29 -10.36
N SER A 89 -13.15 8.06 -9.30
CA SER A 89 -14.35 8.82 -8.90
C SER A 89 -14.65 8.59 -7.43
N ASP A 90 -15.72 9.21 -6.91
CA ASP A 90 -16.12 9.08 -5.50
C ASP A 90 -16.34 7.64 -5.05
N ASN A 91 -16.80 6.77 -5.94
CA ASN A 91 -17.15 5.39 -5.61
C ASN A 91 -16.33 4.35 -6.40
N ASN A 92 -15.26 4.79 -7.07
CA ASN A 92 -14.51 3.86 -7.90
C ASN A 92 -12.99 4.03 -7.76
N ILE A 93 -12.32 2.95 -7.41
CA ILE A 93 -10.88 2.81 -7.42
C ILE A 93 -10.54 1.73 -8.44
N LYS A 94 -9.68 2.05 -9.40
CA LYS A 94 -9.18 1.08 -10.37
C LYS A 94 -7.96 0.38 -9.83
N ALA A 95 -7.87 -0.92 -10.06
CA ALA A 95 -6.73 -1.74 -9.71
C ALA A 95 -6.11 -2.35 -10.97
N PHE A 96 -4.79 -2.21 -11.12
CA PHE A 96 -4.03 -2.75 -12.24
C PHE A 96 -2.85 -3.56 -11.75
N SER A 97 -2.54 -4.64 -12.48
CA SER A 97 -1.29 -5.38 -12.27
C SER A 97 -0.08 -4.45 -12.42
N ARG A 98 0.91 -4.65 -11.57
CA ARG A 98 2.24 -4.03 -11.76
C ARG A 98 3.12 -4.80 -12.74
N ARG A 99 2.59 -5.80 -13.43
CA ARG A 99 3.33 -6.53 -14.45
C ARG A 99 3.30 -5.79 -15.78
N CYS A 100 4.46 -5.35 -16.25
CA CYS A 100 4.61 -4.74 -17.57
C CYS A 100 4.26 -5.76 -18.66
N THR A 101 3.39 -5.38 -19.59
CA THR A 101 2.91 -6.27 -20.66
C THR A 101 3.93 -6.52 -21.77
N HIS A 102 5.06 -5.79 -21.76
CA HIS A 102 6.18 -6.01 -22.70
C HIS A 102 7.18 -7.03 -22.19
N SER A 103 7.59 -6.97 -20.92
CA SER A 103 8.77 -7.68 -20.42
C SER A 103 8.63 -8.28 -19.03
N SER A 104 7.42 -8.31 -18.49
CA SER A 104 7.12 -8.83 -17.14
C SER A 104 7.90 -8.17 -15.98
N HIS A 105 8.58 -7.05 -16.23
CA HIS A 105 9.16 -6.22 -15.17
C HIS A 105 8.06 -5.49 -14.40
N SER A 106 8.39 -5.04 -13.20
CA SER A 106 7.44 -4.25 -12.42
C SER A 106 7.21 -2.87 -13.03
N VAL A 107 6.00 -2.37 -12.89
CA VAL A 107 5.64 -0.99 -13.22
C VAL A 107 5.69 -0.17 -11.95
N ASN A 108 6.31 1.00 -11.99
CA ASN A 108 6.43 1.91 -10.86
C ASN A 108 5.09 2.61 -10.56
N ALA A 109 5.00 3.23 -9.38
CA ALA A 109 3.85 4.06 -9.02
C ALA A 109 3.58 5.13 -10.09
N PHE A 110 2.32 5.59 -10.17
CA PHE A 110 2.00 6.75 -11.00
C PHE A 110 2.76 7.99 -10.53
N ASN A 111 3.38 8.67 -11.45
CA ASN A 111 4.05 9.95 -11.20
C ASN A 111 3.05 11.13 -11.25
N SER A 112 3.54 12.35 -11.01
CA SER A 112 2.71 13.57 -11.05
C SER A 112 2.06 13.87 -12.42
N GLN A 113 2.52 13.23 -13.48
CA GLN A 113 1.93 13.31 -14.82
C GLN A 113 0.86 12.22 -15.07
N GLY A 114 0.57 11.38 -14.09
CA GLY A 114 -0.34 10.25 -14.22
C GLY A 114 0.23 9.10 -15.06
N LEU A 115 1.54 8.97 -15.13
CA LEU A 115 2.22 7.90 -15.87
C LEU A 115 2.89 6.92 -14.91
N ALA A 116 2.63 5.64 -15.13
CA ALA A 116 3.29 4.53 -14.47
C ALA A 116 4.34 3.93 -15.41
N VAL A 117 5.62 4.04 -15.05
CA VAL A 117 6.75 3.70 -15.92
C VAL A 117 7.26 2.30 -15.59
N CYS A 118 7.52 1.50 -16.62
CA CYS A 118 8.12 0.18 -16.49
C CYS A 118 9.58 0.28 -16.01
N SER A 119 9.95 -0.55 -15.06
CA SER A 119 11.31 -0.57 -14.48
C SER A 119 12.38 -1.17 -15.40
N SER A 120 12.00 -1.71 -16.57
CA SER A 120 12.92 -2.32 -17.53
C SER A 120 13.90 -1.35 -18.20
N GLY A 121 13.67 -0.03 -18.08
CA GLY A 121 14.49 0.99 -18.77
C GLY A 121 14.20 1.14 -20.27
N HIS A 122 13.24 0.38 -20.84
CA HIS A 122 12.90 0.45 -22.28
C HIS A 122 11.86 1.53 -22.62
N GLY A 123 11.57 2.44 -21.68
CA GLY A 123 10.65 3.57 -21.91
C GLY A 123 9.17 3.22 -21.94
N GLY A 124 8.80 1.97 -21.61
CA GLY A 124 7.39 1.58 -21.51
C GLY A 124 6.67 2.33 -20.40
N SER A 125 5.50 2.89 -20.70
CA SER A 125 4.68 3.57 -19.70
C SER A 125 3.18 3.38 -19.96
N PHE A 126 2.40 3.55 -18.89
CA PHE A 126 0.96 3.37 -18.88
C PHE A 126 0.30 4.59 -18.22
N ASN A 127 -0.85 4.98 -18.71
CA ASN A 127 -1.64 6.07 -18.13
C ASN A 127 -2.57 5.57 -17.00
N THR A 128 -3.32 6.49 -16.40
CA THR A 128 -4.27 6.22 -15.31
C THR A 128 -5.47 5.34 -15.69
N SER A 129 -5.66 5.04 -16.98
CA SER A 129 -6.63 4.04 -17.45
C SER A 129 -6.01 2.65 -17.64
N GLY A 130 -4.72 2.47 -17.36
CA GLY A 130 -3.97 1.25 -17.59
C GLY A 130 -3.59 1.05 -19.07
N SER A 131 -3.89 2.01 -19.95
CA SER A 131 -3.54 1.95 -21.37
C SER A 131 -2.08 2.34 -21.59
N VAL A 132 -1.48 1.79 -22.64
CA VAL A 132 -0.12 2.15 -23.06
C VAL A 132 -0.07 3.64 -23.39
N ALA A 133 0.88 4.35 -22.80
CA ALA A 133 1.14 5.76 -23.05
C ALA A 133 2.38 5.94 -23.95
N ALA A 134 3.41 5.10 -23.75
CA ALA A 134 4.62 5.14 -24.57
C ALA A 134 5.41 3.84 -24.49
N GLY A 135 6.33 3.66 -25.45
CA GLY A 135 7.32 2.59 -25.47
C GLY A 135 6.82 1.27 -26.07
N PRO A 136 7.57 0.17 -25.81
CA PRO A 136 7.35 -1.09 -26.48
C PRO A 136 6.12 -1.90 -26.03
N PRO A 137 5.44 -1.67 -24.88
CA PRO A 137 4.21 -2.39 -24.56
C PRO A 137 3.16 -2.22 -25.66
N SER A 138 2.51 -3.31 -26.05
CA SER A 138 1.43 -3.30 -27.06
C SER A 138 0.05 -3.55 -26.48
N ALA A 139 -0.03 -3.96 -25.22
CA ALA A 139 -1.27 -4.25 -24.49
C ALA A 139 -1.37 -3.43 -23.21
N ARG A 140 -2.61 -3.11 -22.81
CA ARG A 140 -2.91 -2.46 -21.54
C ARG A 140 -2.51 -3.35 -20.34
N LEU A 141 -2.35 -2.74 -19.17
CA LEU A 141 -2.20 -3.49 -17.92
C LEU A 141 -3.44 -4.35 -17.65
N THR A 142 -3.24 -5.52 -17.08
CA THR A 142 -4.33 -6.34 -16.54
C THR A 142 -5.05 -5.53 -15.47
N SER A 143 -6.37 -5.48 -15.54
CA SER A 143 -7.23 -4.84 -14.53
C SER A 143 -7.94 -5.90 -13.69
N TYR A 144 -8.19 -5.57 -12.44
CA TYR A 144 -8.91 -6.39 -11.49
C TYR A 144 -10.22 -5.73 -11.09
N SER A 145 -11.22 -6.52 -10.73
CA SER A 145 -12.49 -6.02 -10.22
C SER A 145 -12.29 -5.36 -8.86
N THR A 146 -13.05 -4.32 -8.57
CA THR A 146 -12.96 -3.60 -7.31
C THR A 146 -14.33 -3.25 -6.78
N SER A 147 -14.49 -3.29 -5.48
CA SER A 147 -15.67 -2.81 -4.75
C SER A 147 -15.20 -1.96 -3.58
N LEU A 148 -15.78 -0.78 -3.43
CA LEU A 148 -15.49 0.12 -2.30
C LEU A 148 -16.73 0.24 -1.44
N ASN A 149 -16.60 -0.11 -0.16
CA ASN A 149 -17.63 0.06 0.85
C ASN A 149 -17.05 0.89 2.00
N GLU A 150 -17.52 2.13 2.13
CA GLU A 150 -16.93 3.12 3.04
C GLU A 150 -15.43 3.30 2.78
N SER A 151 -14.57 2.86 3.70
CA SER A 151 -13.11 2.87 3.55
C SER A 151 -12.51 1.53 3.14
N ILE A 152 -13.31 0.47 3.02
CA ILE A 152 -12.81 -0.86 2.68
C ILE A 152 -12.88 -1.08 1.18
N LEU A 153 -11.71 -1.19 0.56
CA LEU A 153 -11.54 -1.57 -0.83
C LEU A 153 -11.30 -3.07 -0.93
N THR A 154 -12.21 -3.79 -1.59
CA THR A 154 -12.05 -5.20 -1.95
C THR A 154 -11.67 -5.31 -3.41
N ILE A 155 -10.67 -6.11 -3.71
CA ILE A 155 -10.13 -6.38 -5.04
C ILE A 155 -10.29 -7.88 -5.31
N SER A 156 -10.78 -8.26 -6.49
CA SER A 156 -11.03 -9.66 -6.85
C SER A 156 -10.48 -10.01 -8.25
N LYS A 157 -10.16 -11.32 -8.39
CA LYS A 157 -9.60 -11.91 -9.61
C LYS A 157 -10.36 -13.16 -9.98
#